data_c6a14ad44c7cbeee253f35c03cf2b457
#
_entry.id   c6a14ad44c7cbeee253f35c03cf2b457
#
_cell.length_a   1.000
_cell.length_b   1.000
_cell.length_c   1.000
_cell.angle_alpha   90.00
_cell.angle_beta   90.00
_cell.angle_gamma   90.00
#
_symmetry.space_group_name_H-M   'P 1'
#
loop_
_entity.id
_entity.type
_entity.pdbx_description
1 polymer ?
#
loop_
_entity_poly.entity_id
_entity_poly.type
_entity_poly.pdbx_seq_one_letter_code
_entity_poly.pdbx_strand_id
1 'polypeptide(L)'
;MSALEPRVPQRTAPLPPPPGGGVMGPAYRTLSIGIISVVFLIAFEATAVGTAMPVAARELDGVGLYAFAFSAYFTTSLFGMVLSGQWADRQGPLKPLTVGIAAFASGLVVSGTAGAMWVFVLGRAVQGLGGGLVIVALYVVVSRAYEERLRPAIMAAFAASWVVPSIVGPLASGTVTEYLGWRWVFLGIPVLVVVPLVVALPAIRRTASGPVGGEPRAVDLRRIRLALMISVGAGLVQYAAQDLRLLSLLPGIAGAALLVPAVLGLLPRGTYLARRGLPSVVLLRGVAAGSFIAAESFVPLMLVTQRGLSPTMAGFSLALGGLTWAGGSWVQSQGRTAPYRERLMVIGMVLVALAIAAAPAVLIESVPVWTLALAWAVGCLGMGLVIGSTSVLLLKLSAPREAGANSAALQISDALANVVLLAAGGAAFAALGGGAVGAAHAVTAGGAGGASHPAAFAVVFLPMACVALAGAWVATRLEPAKG
;
A
#
# COMPACT_ATOMS: atom_id res chain seq x y z
N MET A 1 53.56 0.64 43.82
CA MET A 1 52.11 0.68 44.09
C MET A 1 51.46 0.77 42.69
N SER A 2 51.08 -0.38 42.17
CA SER A 2 50.42 -0.47 40.83
C SER A 2 48.93 -0.42 41.06
N ALA A 3 48.27 0.59 40.49
CA ALA A 3 46.83 0.76 40.55
C ALA A 3 46.14 -0.28 39.67
N LEU A 4 45.32 -1.13 40.28
CA LEU A 4 44.43 -2.07 39.61
C LEU A 4 43.27 -1.27 38.98
N GLU A 5 43.24 -1.14 37.64
CA GLU A 5 42.08 -0.66 36.91
C GLU A 5 40.88 -1.62 37.11
N PRO A 6 39.68 -1.11 37.37
CA PRO A 6 38.50 -1.95 37.51
C PRO A 6 38.11 -2.55 36.14
N ARG A 7 38.15 -3.87 35.99
CA ARG A 7 37.64 -4.60 34.84
C ARG A 7 36.13 -4.37 34.73
N VAL A 8 35.72 -3.59 33.71
CA VAL A 8 34.32 -3.49 33.29
C VAL A 8 33.87 -4.89 32.86
N PRO A 9 32.75 -5.43 33.39
CA PRO A 9 32.27 -6.73 32.98
C PRO A 9 31.88 -6.66 31.49
N GLN A 10 32.61 -7.38 30.65
CA GLN A 10 32.24 -7.61 29.27
C GLN A 10 30.86 -8.30 29.28
N ARG A 11 29.82 -7.60 28.85
CA ARG A 11 28.54 -8.22 28.52
C ARG A 11 28.83 -9.29 27.45
N THR A 12 28.77 -10.56 27.85
CA THR A 12 28.85 -11.71 26.96
C THR A 12 27.83 -11.48 25.81
N ALA A 13 28.35 -11.30 24.63
CA ALA A 13 27.49 -11.30 23.43
C ALA A 13 26.68 -12.61 23.43
N PRO A 14 25.39 -12.58 23.04
CA PRO A 14 24.59 -13.79 22.89
C PRO A 14 25.35 -14.78 22.01
N LEU A 15 25.50 -16.03 22.47
CA LEU A 15 26.10 -17.09 21.68
C LEU A 15 25.44 -17.14 20.30
N PRO A 16 26.22 -17.21 19.22
CA PRO A 16 25.66 -17.37 17.89
C PRO A 16 24.80 -18.63 17.87
N PRO A 17 23.60 -18.58 17.26
CA PRO A 17 22.72 -19.75 17.14
C PRO A 17 23.47 -20.87 16.41
N PRO A 18 23.18 -22.15 16.75
CA PRO A 18 23.88 -23.29 16.16
C PRO A 18 23.78 -23.27 14.63
N PRO A 19 24.88 -23.54 13.90
CA PRO A 19 24.90 -23.57 12.45
C PRO A 19 23.95 -24.69 11.94
N GLY A 20 22.88 -24.32 11.23
CA GLY A 20 22.06 -25.32 10.55
C GLY A 20 20.54 -25.07 10.48
N GLY A 21 19.98 -24.03 11.10
CA GLY A 21 18.53 -23.75 11.04
C GLY A 21 18.15 -22.69 10.00
N GLY A 22 17.20 -22.99 9.10
CA GLY A 22 16.55 -21.98 8.26
C GLY A 22 15.68 -21.02 9.08
N VAL A 23 14.95 -20.10 8.43
CA VAL A 23 14.05 -19.12 9.08
C VAL A 23 12.96 -19.76 9.96
N MET A 24 12.64 -21.04 9.72
CA MET A 24 11.73 -21.85 10.55
C MET A 24 12.47 -22.76 11.55
N GLY A 25 13.80 -22.59 11.69
CA GLY A 25 14.57 -23.31 12.71
C GLY A 25 14.18 -22.90 14.14
N PRO A 26 14.50 -23.69 15.16
CA PRO A 26 14.07 -23.45 16.55
C PRO A 26 14.43 -22.06 17.08
N ALA A 27 15.57 -21.51 16.67
CA ALA A 27 16.03 -20.18 17.09
C ALA A 27 15.16 -19.03 16.54
N TYR A 28 14.58 -19.18 15.34
CA TYR A 28 13.85 -18.11 14.65
C TYR A 28 12.36 -18.37 14.50
N ARG A 29 11.89 -19.61 14.73
CA ARG A 29 10.52 -20.05 14.46
C ARG A 29 9.46 -19.11 15.02
N THR A 30 9.54 -18.79 16.30
CA THR A 30 8.56 -17.92 16.98
C THR A 30 8.56 -16.51 16.39
N LEU A 31 9.74 -15.97 16.12
CA LEU A 31 9.90 -14.65 15.51
C LEU A 31 9.38 -14.64 14.08
N SER A 32 9.73 -15.65 13.27
CA SER A 32 9.29 -15.77 11.88
C SER A 32 7.77 -15.91 11.78
N ILE A 33 7.16 -16.78 12.58
CA ILE A 33 5.70 -16.95 12.61
C ILE A 33 5.02 -15.63 13.00
N GLY A 34 5.52 -14.94 14.03
CA GLY A 34 4.95 -13.68 14.47
C GLY A 34 5.03 -12.60 13.40
N ILE A 35 6.18 -12.42 12.74
CA ILE A 35 6.38 -11.47 11.66
C ILE A 35 5.45 -11.80 10.48
N ILE A 36 5.47 -13.04 10.01
CA ILE A 36 4.66 -13.51 8.88
C ILE A 36 3.17 -13.29 9.16
N SER A 37 2.71 -13.59 10.38
CA SER A 37 1.30 -13.40 10.76
C SER A 37 0.88 -11.93 10.79
N VAL A 38 1.74 -11.03 11.29
CA VAL A 38 1.45 -9.57 11.28
C VAL A 38 1.37 -9.06 9.85
N VAL A 39 2.32 -9.45 8.98
CA VAL A 39 2.29 -9.06 7.56
C VAL A 39 1.06 -9.63 6.85
N PHE A 40 0.72 -10.89 7.11
CA PHE A 40 -0.47 -11.54 6.57
C PHE A 40 -1.76 -10.80 6.93
N LEU A 41 -1.91 -10.37 8.18
CA LEU A 41 -3.11 -9.64 8.63
C LEU A 41 -3.20 -8.23 8.04
N ILE A 42 -2.06 -7.54 7.89
CA ILE A 42 -2.01 -6.25 7.18
C ILE A 42 -2.39 -6.44 5.71
N ALA A 43 -1.87 -7.48 5.06
CA ALA A 43 -2.18 -7.81 3.68
C ALA A 43 -3.66 -8.20 3.50
N PHE A 44 -4.20 -8.98 4.45
CA PHE A 44 -5.61 -9.36 4.46
C PHE A 44 -6.51 -8.13 4.56
N GLU A 45 -6.22 -7.22 5.48
CA GLU A 45 -6.98 -5.98 5.62
C GLU A 45 -6.89 -5.14 4.33
N ALA A 46 -5.69 -4.94 3.80
CA ALA A 46 -5.50 -4.12 2.59
C ALA A 46 -6.31 -4.63 1.39
N THR A 47 -6.48 -5.94 1.26
CA THR A 47 -7.26 -6.57 0.18
C THR A 47 -8.75 -6.67 0.50
N ALA A 48 -9.11 -6.82 1.78
CA ALA A 48 -10.49 -6.96 2.25
C ALA A 48 -11.28 -5.65 2.19
N VAL A 49 -10.64 -4.52 2.51
CA VAL A 49 -11.28 -3.20 2.58
C VAL A 49 -11.95 -2.81 1.26
N GLY A 50 -11.29 -3.08 0.12
CA GLY A 50 -11.82 -2.72 -1.20
C GLY A 50 -13.23 -3.25 -1.45
N THR A 51 -13.53 -4.44 -0.96
CA THR A 51 -14.82 -5.11 -1.17
C THR A 51 -15.90 -4.62 -0.18
N ALA A 52 -15.54 -4.30 1.06
CA ALA A 52 -16.47 -3.78 2.09
C ALA A 52 -16.81 -2.29 1.88
N MET A 53 -15.87 -1.52 1.32
CA MET A 53 -15.94 -0.07 1.20
C MET A 53 -17.18 0.47 0.45
N PRO A 54 -17.65 -0.13 -0.67
CA PRO A 54 -18.84 0.37 -1.36
C PRO A 54 -20.10 0.34 -0.51
N VAL A 55 -20.25 -0.69 0.33
CA VAL A 55 -21.39 -0.83 1.24
C VAL A 55 -21.27 0.18 2.39
N ALA A 56 -20.08 0.29 2.99
CA ALA A 56 -19.81 1.26 4.04
C ALA A 56 -20.08 2.70 3.57
N ALA A 57 -19.59 3.07 2.37
CA ALA A 57 -19.77 4.41 1.82
C ALA A 57 -21.24 4.75 1.54
N ARG A 58 -22.05 3.75 1.12
CA ARG A 58 -23.50 3.95 0.93
C ARG A 58 -24.25 4.08 2.25
N GLU A 59 -23.99 3.19 3.22
CA GLU A 59 -24.65 3.24 4.52
C GLU A 59 -24.31 4.49 5.35
N LEU A 60 -23.13 5.06 5.13
CA LEU A 60 -22.67 6.28 5.80
C LEU A 60 -22.93 7.56 4.98
N ASP A 61 -23.75 7.48 3.93
CA ASP A 61 -24.08 8.58 3.00
C ASP A 61 -22.82 9.35 2.51
N GLY A 62 -21.72 8.63 2.28
CA GLY A 62 -20.39 9.21 2.04
C GLY A 62 -19.70 8.76 0.76
N VAL A 63 -20.44 8.41 -0.31
CA VAL A 63 -19.83 7.97 -1.58
C VAL A 63 -18.89 9.02 -2.18
N GLY A 64 -19.17 10.31 -1.98
CA GLY A 64 -18.25 11.38 -2.39
C GLY A 64 -16.90 11.31 -1.67
N LEU A 65 -16.85 10.83 -0.43
CA LEU A 65 -15.63 10.64 0.36
C LEU A 65 -14.93 9.29 0.12
N TYR A 66 -15.44 8.47 -0.81
CA TYR A 66 -14.96 7.10 -1.06
C TYR A 66 -13.44 7.04 -1.31
N ALA A 67 -12.98 7.81 -2.29
CA ALA A 67 -11.56 7.88 -2.61
C ALA A 67 -10.72 8.46 -1.46
N PHE A 68 -11.30 9.41 -0.69
CA PHE A 68 -10.63 9.99 0.47
C PHE A 68 -10.39 8.97 1.57
N ALA A 69 -11.31 8.03 1.79
CA ALA A 69 -11.12 6.97 2.78
C ALA A 69 -9.94 6.04 2.43
N PHE A 70 -9.70 5.75 1.15
CA PHE A 70 -8.51 5.01 0.71
C PHE A 70 -7.25 5.85 0.84
N SER A 71 -7.27 7.06 0.31
CA SER A 71 -6.06 7.87 0.29
C SER A 71 -5.65 8.36 1.67
N ALA A 72 -6.58 8.57 2.61
CA ALA A 72 -6.27 8.88 4.00
C ALA A 72 -5.37 7.82 4.62
N TYR A 73 -5.63 6.54 4.35
CA TYR A 73 -4.77 5.44 4.77
C TYR A 73 -3.37 5.55 4.17
N PHE A 74 -3.25 5.66 2.85
CA PHE A 74 -1.93 5.73 2.19
C PHE A 74 -1.15 6.98 2.58
N THR A 75 -1.83 8.10 2.70
CA THR A 75 -1.26 9.39 3.07
C THR A 75 -0.61 9.36 4.45
N THR A 76 -1.34 8.88 5.45
CA THR A 76 -0.82 8.77 6.82
C THR A 76 0.15 7.61 6.98
N SER A 77 0.03 6.55 6.18
CA SER A 77 0.98 5.44 6.12
C SER A 77 2.36 5.91 5.65
N LEU A 78 2.42 6.77 4.62
CA LEU A 78 3.66 7.38 4.17
C LEU A 78 4.35 8.16 5.30
N PHE A 79 3.59 8.97 6.04
CA PHE A 79 4.11 9.69 7.21
C PHE A 79 4.60 8.72 8.29
N GLY A 80 3.81 7.68 8.59
CA GLY A 80 4.17 6.61 9.52
C GLY A 80 5.46 5.89 9.14
N MET A 81 5.67 5.59 7.85
CA MET A 81 6.90 4.96 7.35
C MET A 81 8.13 5.82 7.62
N VAL A 82 8.06 7.12 7.30
CA VAL A 82 9.16 8.06 7.53
C VAL A 82 9.47 8.22 9.02
N LEU A 83 8.42 8.34 9.84
CA LEU A 83 8.56 8.44 11.30
C LEU A 83 9.16 7.17 11.90
N SER A 84 8.69 6.00 11.47
CA SER A 84 9.14 4.70 11.98
C SER A 84 10.62 4.46 11.74
N GLY A 85 11.12 4.79 10.55
CA GLY A 85 12.55 4.64 10.23
C GLY A 85 13.42 5.42 11.20
N GLN A 86 13.12 6.69 11.40
CA GLN A 86 13.89 7.56 12.32
C GLN A 86 13.73 7.17 13.79
N TRP A 87 12.53 6.75 14.17
CA TRP A 87 12.29 6.29 15.54
C TRP A 87 13.02 4.97 15.83
N ALA A 88 12.98 4.02 14.89
CA ALA A 88 13.67 2.74 15.03
C ALA A 88 15.19 2.88 15.07
N ASP A 89 15.76 3.84 14.32
CA ASP A 89 17.20 4.12 14.34
C ASP A 89 17.67 4.61 15.71
N ARG A 90 16.84 5.38 16.42
CA ARG A 90 17.20 5.99 17.71
C ARG A 90 16.88 5.11 18.93
N GLN A 91 15.71 4.49 18.95
CA GLN A 91 15.18 3.78 20.12
C GLN A 91 14.94 2.30 19.89
N GLY A 92 15.29 1.80 18.71
CA GLY A 92 14.99 0.44 18.29
C GLY A 92 13.59 0.25 17.72
N PRO A 93 13.34 -0.87 17.02
CA PRO A 93 12.10 -1.11 16.30
C PRO A 93 10.91 -1.45 17.19
N LEU A 94 11.13 -1.80 18.46
CA LEU A 94 10.07 -2.29 19.35
C LEU A 94 9.00 -1.22 19.62
N LYS A 95 9.40 0.02 19.89
CA LYS A 95 8.47 1.12 20.21
C LYS A 95 7.61 1.49 18.99
N PRO A 96 8.17 1.80 17.80
CA PRO A 96 7.34 2.11 16.63
C PRO A 96 6.48 0.90 16.23
N LEU A 97 6.92 -0.34 16.42
CA LEU A 97 6.12 -1.53 16.15
C LEU A 97 4.91 -1.62 17.09
N THR A 98 5.10 -1.49 18.40
CA THR A 98 4.00 -1.62 19.36
C THR A 98 3.00 -0.48 19.26
N VAL A 99 3.48 0.76 19.13
CA VAL A 99 2.62 1.94 18.90
C VAL A 99 1.89 1.82 17.55
N GLY A 100 2.60 1.34 16.52
CA GLY A 100 2.00 1.12 15.20
C GLY A 100 0.88 0.11 15.21
N ILE A 101 1.05 -1.03 15.88
CA ILE A 101 0.01 -2.05 16.02
C ILE A 101 -1.20 -1.51 16.81
N ALA A 102 -0.94 -0.79 17.91
CA ALA A 102 -2.01 -0.17 18.69
C ALA A 102 -2.79 0.87 17.86
N ALA A 103 -2.10 1.73 17.10
CA ALA A 103 -2.73 2.70 16.21
C ALA A 103 -3.51 2.00 15.09
N PHE A 104 -2.94 0.95 14.46
CA PHE A 104 -3.61 0.18 13.42
C PHE A 104 -4.91 -0.44 13.93
N ALA A 105 -4.87 -1.11 15.09
CA ALA A 105 -6.03 -1.73 15.69
C ALA A 105 -7.08 -0.69 16.13
N SER A 106 -6.67 0.42 16.74
CA SER A 106 -7.59 1.49 17.14
C SER A 106 -8.26 2.15 15.92
N GLY A 107 -7.51 2.36 14.84
CA GLY A 107 -8.06 2.86 13.59
C GLY A 107 -9.12 1.93 12.98
N LEU A 108 -8.90 0.61 13.03
CA LEU A 108 -9.89 -0.39 12.62
C LEU A 108 -11.15 -0.34 13.48
N VAL A 109 -11.01 -0.22 14.80
CA VAL A 109 -12.16 -0.10 15.70
C VAL A 109 -12.94 1.19 15.40
N VAL A 110 -12.26 2.33 15.24
CA VAL A 110 -12.91 3.61 14.89
C VAL A 110 -13.65 3.49 13.56
N SER A 111 -13.03 2.88 12.54
CA SER A 111 -13.67 2.68 11.24
C SER A 111 -14.88 1.73 11.34
N GLY A 112 -14.75 0.62 12.06
CA GLY A 112 -15.82 -0.39 12.20
C GLY A 112 -17.02 0.10 13.04
N THR A 113 -16.81 1.06 13.94
CA THR A 113 -17.87 1.66 14.78
C THR A 113 -18.38 3.00 14.24
N ALA A 114 -17.90 3.43 13.07
CA ALA A 114 -18.26 4.72 12.50
C ALA A 114 -19.77 4.84 12.23
N GLY A 115 -20.36 5.95 12.70
CA GLY A 115 -21.72 6.37 12.40
C GLY A 115 -21.81 7.43 11.29
N ALA A 116 -20.66 7.95 10.83
CA ALA A 116 -20.57 8.93 9.75
C ALA A 116 -19.29 8.69 8.94
N MET A 117 -19.31 9.05 7.65
CA MET A 117 -18.19 8.81 6.76
C MET A 117 -16.89 9.53 7.19
N TRP A 118 -16.99 10.71 7.79
CA TRP A 118 -15.81 11.42 8.31
C TRP A 118 -15.13 10.69 9.48
N VAL A 119 -15.92 10.04 10.35
CA VAL A 119 -15.37 9.20 11.44
C VAL A 119 -14.66 7.99 10.85
N PHE A 120 -15.25 7.40 9.80
CA PHE A 120 -14.64 6.30 9.05
C PHE A 120 -13.29 6.72 8.45
N VAL A 121 -13.23 7.87 7.74
CA VAL A 121 -12.00 8.44 7.17
C VAL A 121 -10.95 8.70 8.25
N LEU A 122 -11.35 9.23 9.41
CA LEU A 122 -10.43 9.42 10.54
C LEU A 122 -9.85 8.09 11.03
N GLY A 123 -10.70 7.06 11.15
CA GLY A 123 -10.26 5.71 11.49
C GLY A 123 -9.25 5.17 10.47
N ARG A 124 -9.50 5.36 9.17
CA ARG A 124 -8.57 5.02 8.09
C ARG A 124 -7.24 5.77 8.20
N ALA A 125 -7.25 7.05 8.55
CA ALA A 125 -6.05 7.84 8.77
C ALA A 125 -5.21 7.31 9.94
N VAL A 126 -5.84 7.00 11.08
CA VAL A 126 -5.17 6.42 12.25
C VAL A 126 -4.60 5.03 11.92
N GLN A 127 -5.37 4.23 11.21
CA GLN A 127 -4.97 2.90 10.74
C GLN A 127 -3.78 2.98 9.79
N GLY A 128 -3.79 3.90 8.82
CA GLY A 128 -2.69 4.12 7.90
C GLY A 128 -1.39 4.49 8.63
N LEU A 129 -1.45 5.43 9.57
CA LEU A 129 -0.31 5.78 10.41
C LEU A 129 0.28 4.55 11.10
N GLY A 130 -0.59 3.72 11.70
CA GLY A 130 -0.21 2.47 12.35
C GLY A 130 0.45 1.49 11.39
N GLY A 131 -0.14 1.27 10.20
CA GLY A 131 0.39 0.39 9.15
C GLY A 131 1.78 0.81 8.68
N GLY A 132 1.98 2.12 8.45
CA GLY A 132 3.28 2.68 8.08
C GLY A 132 4.34 2.49 9.16
N LEU A 133 3.98 2.69 10.44
CA LEU A 133 4.88 2.43 11.57
C LEU A 133 5.28 0.96 11.63
N VAL A 134 4.33 0.04 11.48
CA VAL A 134 4.55 -1.41 11.58
C VAL A 134 5.46 -1.92 10.48
N ILE A 135 5.15 -1.60 9.21
CA ILE A 135 5.85 -2.19 8.08
C ILE A 135 7.35 -1.87 8.10
N VAL A 136 7.72 -0.62 8.39
CA VAL A 136 9.13 -0.22 8.46
C VAL A 136 9.81 -0.79 9.71
N ALA A 137 9.13 -0.81 10.87
CA ALA A 137 9.66 -1.42 12.07
C ALA A 137 9.97 -2.92 11.87
N LEU A 138 9.11 -3.65 11.14
CA LEU A 138 9.35 -5.07 10.81
C LEU A 138 10.57 -5.26 9.90
N TYR A 139 10.80 -4.40 8.90
CA TYR A 139 12.04 -4.43 8.12
C TYR A 139 13.29 -4.25 9.00
N VAL A 140 13.23 -3.33 9.98
CA VAL A 140 14.32 -3.13 10.93
C VAL A 140 14.50 -4.34 11.85
N VAL A 141 13.41 -4.98 12.31
CA VAL A 141 13.47 -6.24 13.07
C VAL A 141 14.17 -7.32 12.27
N VAL A 142 13.79 -7.51 11.00
CA VAL A 142 14.42 -8.50 10.12
C VAL A 142 15.91 -8.23 9.96
N SER A 143 16.30 -6.98 9.71
CA SER A 143 17.72 -6.62 9.53
C SER A 143 18.58 -6.84 10.77
N ARG A 144 17.98 -6.81 11.96
CA ARG A 144 18.70 -6.97 13.25
C ARG A 144 18.68 -8.39 13.79
N ALA A 145 17.55 -9.08 13.65
CA ALA A 145 17.34 -10.37 14.26
C ALA A 145 17.85 -11.54 13.42
N TYR A 146 17.93 -11.37 12.09
CA TYR A 146 18.33 -12.46 11.19
C TYR A 146 19.74 -12.25 10.64
N GLU A 147 20.50 -13.36 10.61
CA GLU A 147 21.78 -13.40 9.89
C GLU A 147 21.61 -13.02 8.42
N GLU A 148 22.64 -12.42 7.81
CA GLU A 148 22.57 -11.95 6.40
C GLU A 148 22.12 -13.05 5.43
N ARG A 149 22.58 -14.29 5.62
CA ARG A 149 22.22 -15.45 4.78
C ARG A 149 20.72 -15.81 4.85
N LEU A 150 20.02 -15.48 5.97
CA LEU A 150 18.60 -15.80 6.17
C LEU A 150 17.66 -14.64 5.77
N ARG A 151 18.17 -13.41 5.65
CA ARG A 151 17.35 -12.25 5.27
C ARG A 151 16.60 -12.42 3.95
N PRO A 152 17.20 -12.99 2.87
CA PRO A 152 16.44 -13.25 1.64
C PRO A 152 15.26 -14.21 1.85
N ALA A 153 15.43 -15.24 2.66
CA ALA A 153 14.38 -16.23 2.92
C ALA A 153 13.20 -15.63 3.71
N ILE A 154 13.45 -14.82 4.74
CA ILE A 154 12.37 -14.16 5.48
C ILE A 154 11.70 -13.07 4.64
N MET A 155 12.42 -12.37 3.77
CA MET A 155 11.84 -11.41 2.83
C MET A 155 10.97 -12.09 1.78
N ALA A 156 11.35 -13.29 1.33
CA ALA A 156 10.50 -14.11 0.47
C ALA A 156 9.21 -14.54 1.19
N ALA A 157 9.30 -14.91 2.47
CA ALA A 157 8.12 -15.20 3.30
C ALA A 157 7.21 -13.98 3.50
N PHE A 158 7.78 -12.77 3.63
CA PHE A 158 7.03 -11.51 3.62
C PHE A 158 6.20 -11.36 2.33
N ALA A 159 6.84 -11.55 1.17
CA ALA A 159 6.16 -11.46 -0.11
C ALA A 159 5.08 -12.54 -0.26
N ALA A 160 5.37 -13.77 0.16
CA ALA A 160 4.41 -14.88 0.14
C ALA A 160 3.19 -14.63 1.05
N SER A 161 3.36 -13.86 2.13
CA SER A 161 2.26 -13.50 3.04
C SER A 161 1.17 -12.62 2.40
N TRP A 162 1.41 -12.07 1.23
CA TRP A 162 0.41 -11.30 0.45
C TRP A 162 -0.40 -12.18 -0.50
N VAL A 163 0.11 -13.36 -0.88
CA VAL A 163 -0.53 -14.21 -1.91
C VAL A 163 -1.88 -14.76 -1.45
N VAL A 164 -1.93 -15.37 -0.27
CA VAL A 164 -3.18 -15.91 0.26
C VAL A 164 -4.22 -14.82 0.53
N PRO A 165 -3.88 -13.71 1.21
CA PRO A 165 -4.81 -12.60 1.38
C PRO A 165 -5.34 -12.01 0.09
N SER A 166 -4.53 -11.91 -0.97
CA SER A 166 -5.00 -11.36 -2.24
C SER A 166 -6.07 -12.21 -2.94
N ILE A 167 -6.12 -13.50 -2.63
CA ILE A 167 -7.14 -14.43 -3.15
C ILE A 167 -8.33 -14.49 -2.20
N VAL A 168 -8.05 -14.76 -0.92
CA VAL A 168 -9.09 -15.04 0.10
C VAL A 168 -9.70 -13.73 0.64
N GLY A 169 -8.92 -12.65 0.72
CA GLY A 169 -9.33 -11.37 1.32
C GLY A 169 -10.60 -10.79 0.69
N PRO A 170 -10.63 -10.55 -0.62
CA PRO A 170 -11.82 -9.99 -1.28
C PRO A 170 -13.05 -10.89 -1.15
N LEU A 171 -12.87 -12.21 -1.26
CA LEU A 171 -13.97 -13.18 -1.13
C LEU A 171 -14.51 -13.23 0.30
N ALA A 172 -13.63 -13.38 1.28
CA ALA A 172 -14.01 -13.43 2.70
C ALA A 172 -14.66 -12.12 3.14
N SER A 173 -14.09 -10.98 2.74
CA SER A 173 -14.64 -9.66 3.04
C SER A 173 -16.02 -9.46 2.40
N GLY A 174 -16.18 -9.88 1.14
CA GLY A 174 -17.48 -9.83 0.47
C GLY A 174 -18.54 -10.63 1.20
N THR A 175 -18.21 -11.89 1.55
CA THR A 175 -19.10 -12.78 2.31
C THR A 175 -19.44 -12.21 3.70
N VAL A 176 -18.43 -11.75 4.45
CA VAL A 176 -18.66 -11.10 5.76
C VAL A 176 -19.53 -9.85 5.61
N THR A 177 -19.29 -9.03 4.60
CA THR A 177 -20.07 -7.82 4.34
C THR A 177 -21.53 -8.14 4.01
N GLU A 178 -21.77 -9.19 3.24
CA GLU A 178 -23.12 -9.58 2.81
C GLU A 178 -23.95 -10.20 3.93
N TYR A 179 -23.36 -11.07 4.77
CA TYR A 179 -24.08 -11.84 5.79
C TYR A 179 -24.01 -11.28 7.20
N LEU A 180 -22.91 -10.61 7.56
CA LEU A 180 -22.69 -10.07 8.92
C LEU A 180 -22.65 -8.53 8.94
N GLY A 181 -22.47 -7.91 7.77
CA GLY A 181 -22.31 -6.47 7.62
C GLY A 181 -20.84 -6.03 7.54
N TRP A 182 -20.59 -4.93 6.81
CA TRP A 182 -19.25 -4.41 6.52
C TRP A 182 -18.44 -4.05 7.79
N ARG A 183 -19.11 -3.71 8.89
CA ARG A 183 -18.45 -3.34 10.15
C ARG A 183 -17.59 -4.48 10.69
N TRP A 184 -18.00 -5.72 10.51
CA TRP A 184 -17.24 -6.89 10.97
C TRP A 184 -15.95 -7.14 10.20
N VAL A 185 -15.82 -6.64 8.97
CA VAL A 185 -14.54 -6.65 8.23
C VAL A 185 -13.48 -5.86 8.96
N PHE A 186 -13.87 -4.73 9.59
CA PHE A 186 -12.95 -3.88 10.36
C PHE A 186 -12.78 -4.36 11.80
N LEU A 187 -13.85 -4.76 12.47
CA LEU A 187 -13.82 -5.16 13.89
C LEU A 187 -13.22 -6.55 14.12
N GLY A 188 -13.29 -7.44 13.14
CA GLY A 188 -12.76 -8.80 13.27
C GLY A 188 -11.23 -8.85 13.25
N ILE A 189 -10.59 -7.99 12.48
CA ILE A 189 -9.13 -8.00 12.30
C ILE A 189 -8.36 -7.67 13.60
N PRO A 190 -8.73 -6.64 14.41
CA PRO A 190 -8.06 -6.38 15.68
C PRO A 190 -8.02 -7.60 16.61
N VAL A 191 -9.11 -8.38 16.65
CA VAL A 191 -9.18 -9.60 17.45
C VAL A 191 -8.15 -10.63 16.95
N LEU A 192 -8.04 -10.79 15.63
CA LEU A 192 -7.08 -11.71 15.02
C LEU A 192 -5.62 -11.27 15.19
N VAL A 193 -5.34 -9.96 15.29
CA VAL A 193 -3.98 -9.42 15.47
C VAL A 193 -3.42 -9.68 16.86
N VAL A 194 -4.27 -9.80 17.88
CA VAL A 194 -3.83 -10.00 19.28
C VAL A 194 -2.98 -11.28 19.41
N VAL A 195 -3.38 -12.37 18.80
CA VAL A 195 -2.69 -13.67 18.93
C VAL A 195 -1.26 -13.63 18.37
N PRO A 196 -1.02 -13.24 17.10
CA PRO A 196 0.32 -13.10 16.56
C PRO A 196 1.18 -12.10 17.34
N LEU A 197 0.59 -11.02 17.84
CA LEU A 197 1.30 -10.02 18.62
C LEU A 197 1.81 -10.58 19.94
N VAL A 198 0.96 -11.28 20.69
CA VAL A 198 1.34 -11.93 21.95
C VAL A 198 2.49 -12.93 21.74
N VAL A 199 2.46 -13.66 20.61
CA VAL A 199 3.51 -14.62 20.26
C VAL A 199 4.80 -13.93 19.82
N ALA A 200 4.71 -12.90 18.97
CA ALA A 200 5.89 -12.25 18.39
C ALA A 200 6.60 -11.28 19.35
N LEU A 201 5.85 -10.58 20.20
CA LEU A 201 6.39 -9.50 21.03
C LEU A 201 7.51 -9.94 21.97
N PRO A 202 7.42 -11.07 22.70
CA PRO A 202 8.52 -11.56 23.53
C PRO A 202 9.77 -11.91 22.72
N ALA A 203 9.61 -12.51 21.54
CA ALA A 203 10.72 -12.85 20.65
C ALA A 203 11.41 -11.58 20.14
N ILE A 204 10.66 -10.57 19.70
CA ILE A 204 11.19 -9.29 19.23
C ILE A 204 11.90 -8.54 20.37
N ARG A 205 11.33 -8.56 21.57
CA ARG A 205 11.97 -7.97 22.77
C ARG A 205 13.34 -8.56 23.05
N ARG A 206 13.50 -9.87 22.89
CA ARG A 206 14.77 -10.57 23.16
C ARG A 206 15.82 -10.33 22.08
N THR A 207 15.42 -10.23 20.81
CA THR A 207 16.34 -10.27 19.67
C THR A 207 16.60 -8.92 19.00
N ALA A 208 15.64 -7.99 19.08
CA ALA A 208 15.70 -6.74 18.34
C ALA A 208 15.48 -5.48 19.17
N SER A 209 15.44 -5.58 20.51
CA SER A 209 15.28 -4.42 21.38
C SER A 209 16.58 -3.63 21.55
N GLY A 210 16.43 -2.32 21.67
CA GLY A 210 17.53 -1.40 21.92
C GLY A 210 17.93 -0.55 20.71
N PRO A 211 18.65 0.55 20.93
CA PRO A 211 19.17 1.40 19.86
C PRO A 211 20.20 0.66 18.99
N VAL A 212 20.45 1.16 17.79
CA VAL A 212 21.58 0.70 16.97
C VAL A 212 22.86 1.06 17.70
N GLY A 213 23.79 0.12 17.82
CA GLY A 213 25.13 0.40 18.36
C GLY A 213 25.81 1.47 17.51
N GLY A 214 26.14 2.61 18.13
CA GLY A 214 26.73 3.79 17.47
C GLY A 214 26.14 5.08 18.01
N GLU A 215 26.71 6.22 17.62
CA GLU A 215 26.16 7.52 17.99
C GLU A 215 24.72 7.69 17.44
N PRO A 216 23.78 8.22 18.25
CA PRO A 216 22.41 8.45 17.82
C PRO A 216 22.41 9.39 16.60
N ARG A 217 21.95 8.92 15.44
CA ARG A 217 21.79 9.78 14.26
C ARG A 217 20.87 10.94 14.57
N ALA A 218 21.25 12.13 14.15
CA ALA A 218 20.39 13.32 14.24
C ALA A 218 19.06 13.06 13.50
N VAL A 219 17.96 13.58 14.07
CA VAL A 219 16.65 13.48 13.42
C VAL A 219 16.67 14.27 12.11
N ASP A 220 16.34 13.63 11.01
CA ASP A 220 16.14 14.33 9.75
C ASP A 220 14.75 15.02 9.74
N LEU A 221 14.68 16.16 10.41
CA LEU A 221 13.47 16.98 10.49
C LEU A 221 12.98 17.40 9.10
N ARG A 222 13.87 17.48 8.10
CA ARG A 222 13.50 17.81 6.73
C ARG A 222 12.61 16.72 6.14
N ARG A 223 12.98 15.44 6.27
CA ARG A 223 12.19 14.31 5.78
C ARG A 223 10.85 14.20 6.49
N ILE A 224 10.82 14.38 7.82
CA ILE A 224 9.57 14.37 8.58
C ILE A 224 8.65 15.50 8.10
N ARG A 225 9.20 16.71 7.96
CA ARG A 225 8.43 17.86 7.47
C ARG A 225 7.88 17.64 6.07
N LEU A 226 8.68 17.10 5.14
CA LEU A 226 8.23 16.78 3.78
C LEU A 226 7.10 15.74 3.79
N ALA A 227 7.24 14.67 4.57
CA ALA A 227 6.18 13.66 4.71
C ALA A 227 4.90 14.24 5.32
N LEU A 228 5.01 15.12 6.33
CA LEU A 228 3.87 15.82 6.92
C LEU A 228 3.20 16.75 5.89
N MET A 229 4.00 17.51 5.13
CA MET A 229 3.49 18.38 4.07
C MET A 229 2.74 17.59 2.98
N ILE A 230 3.21 16.39 2.62
CA ILE A 230 2.50 15.50 1.70
C ILE A 230 1.16 15.08 2.31
N SER A 231 1.17 14.65 3.57
CA SER A 231 -0.04 14.17 4.24
C SER A 231 -1.10 15.27 4.37
N VAL A 232 -0.72 16.44 4.85
CA VAL A 232 -1.63 17.59 4.99
C VAL A 232 -2.04 18.11 3.62
N GLY A 233 -1.09 18.25 2.69
CA GLY A 233 -1.35 18.76 1.35
C GLY A 233 -2.32 17.88 0.56
N ALA A 234 -2.12 16.55 0.58
CA ALA A 234 -3.03 15.62 -0.07
C ALA A 234 -4.45 15.64 0.55
N GLY A 235 -4.52 15.70 1.89
CA GLY A 235 -5.81 15.84 2.60
C GLY A 235 -6.55 17.12 2.21
N LEU A 236 -5.87 18.25 2.13
CA LEU A 236 -6.46 19.55 1.73
C LEU A 236 -6.93 19.56 0.27
N VAL A 237 -6.15 18.97 -0.65
CA VAL A 237 -6.55 18.85 -2.08
C VAL A 237 -7.79 18.00 -2.20
N GLN A 238 -7.85 16.88 -1.48
CA GLN A 238 -9.02 16.00 -1.52
C GLN A 238 -10.25 16.62 -0.85
N TYR A 239 -10.06 17.33 0.27
CA TYR A 239 -11.14 18.08 0.88
C TYR A 239 -11.71 19.14 -0.06
N ALA A 240 -10.83 19.87 -0.76
CA ALA A 240 -11.24 20.88 -1.74
C ALA A 240 -12.03 20.27 -2.92
N ALA A 241 -11.70 19.05 -3.32
CA ALA A 241 -12.38 18.35 -4.40
C ALA A 241 -13.79 17.84 -4.07
N GLN A 242 -14.16 17.81 -2.77
CA GLN A 242 -15.50 17.37 -2.35
C GLN A 242 -16.59 18.41 -2.66
N ASP A 243 -16.23 19.69 -2.67
CA ASP A 243 -17.19 20.77 -2.89
C ASP A 243 -16.54 21.84 -3.77
N LEU A 244 -16.92 21.88 -5.05
CA LEU A 244 -16.33 22.77 -6.07
C LEU A 244 -16.85 24.23 -5.95
N ARG A 245 -16.96 24.73 -4.73
CA ARG A 245 -17.28 26.15 -4.48
C ARG A 245 -16.02 27.02 -4.53
N LEU A 246 -16.19 28.32 -4.74
CA LEU A 246 -15.08 29.27 -4.78
C LEU A 246 -14.23 29.24 -3.50
N LEU A 247 -14.86 29.04 -2.33
CA LEU A 247 -14.20 28.90 -1.04
C LEU A 247 -13.32 27.65 -0.92
N SER A 248 -13.64 26.59 -1.65
CA SER A 248 -12.86 25.33 -1.67
C SER A 248 -11.55 25.47 -2.44
N LEU A 249 -11.38 26.53 -3.25
CA LEU A 249 -10.11 26.83 -3.90
C LEU A 249 -9.00 27.14 -2.89
N LEU A 250 -9.33 27.75 -1.75
CA LEU A 250 -8.33 28.07 -0.72
C LEU A 250 -7.62 26.82 -0.16
N PRO A 251 -8.34 25.79 0.38
CA PRO A 251 -7.69 24.57 0.81
C PRO A 251 -7.03 23.82 -0.37
N GLY A 252 -7.57 23.89 -1.58
CA GLY A 252 -6.98 23.28 -2.77
C GLY A 252 -5.62 23.89 -3.13
N ILE A 253 -5.52 25.21 -3.18
CA ILE A 253 -4.26 25.94 -3.45
C ILE A 253 -3.26 25.72 -2.30
N ALA A 254 -3.70 25.81 -1.05
CA ALA A 254 -2.84 25.55 0.11
C ALA A 254 -2.32 24.10 0.09
N GLY A 255 -3.19 23.14 -0.23
CA GLY A 255 -2.82 21.73 -0.37
C GLY A 255 -1.81 21.50 -1.48
N ALA A 256 -2.01 22.09 -2.66
CA ALA A 256 -1.07 22.00 -3.78
C ALA A 256 0.28 22.66 -3.45
N ALA A 257 0.27 23.81 -2.80
CA ALA A 257 1.48 24.53 -2.36
C ALA A 257 2.31 23.72 -1.35
N LEU A 258 1.67 22.91 -0.51
CA LEU A 258 2.36 21.97 0.39
C LEU A 258 2.82 20.70 -0.35
N LEU A 259 1.95 20.13 -1.17
CA LEU A 259 2.15 18.83 -1.79
C LEU A 259 3.27 18.88 -2.85
N VAL A 260 3.22 19.83 -3.78
CA VAL A 260 4.14 19.88 -4.93
C VAL A 260 5.62 19.96 -4.49
N PRO A 261 6.06 20.93 -3.67
CA PRO A 261 7.47 21.01 -3.27
C PRO A 261 7.90 19.82 -2.41
N ALA A 262 6.99 19.27 -1.61
CA ALA A 262 7.28 18.12 -0.76
C ALA A 262 7.48 16.83 -1.58
N VAL A 263 6.63 16.62 -2.58
CA VAL A 263 6.74 15.51 -3.54
C VAL A 263 8.08 15.62 -4.29
N LEU A 264 8.41 16.78 -4.82
CA LEU A 264 9.67 16.99 -5.54
C LEU A 264 10.91 16.83 -4.64
N GLY A 265 10.78 17.12 -3.34
CA GLY A 265 11.89 17.05 -2.37
C GLY A 265 12.14 15.68 -1.75
N LEU A 266 11.20 14.73 -1.83
CA LEU A 266 11.28 13.46 -1.11
C LEU A 266 11.95 12.34 -1.91
N LEU A 267 11.83 12.35 -3.23
CA LEU A 267 12.43 11.34 -4.11
C LEU A 267 13.82 11.77 -4.62
N PRO A 268 14.66 10.79 -5.03
CA PRO A 268 15.98 11.07 -5.61
C PRO A 268 15.90 12.01 -6.81
N ARG A 269 16.93 12.84 -6.98
CA ARG A 269 17.02 13.78 -8.10
C ARG A 269 16.96 13.04 -9.44
N GLY A 270 16.15 13.54 -10.37
CA GLY A 270 15.97 12.97 -11.70
C GLY A 270 14.89 11.88 -11.81
N THR A 271 14.24 11.48 -10.70
CA THR A 271 13.15 10.51 -10.71
C THR A 271 11.99 10.97 -11.61
N TYR A 272 11.50 12.19 -11.43
CA TYR A 272 10.39 12.73 -12.23
C TYR A 272 10.72 13.03 -13.70
N LEU A 273 12.02 13.10 -14.02
CA LEU A 273 12.50 13.27 -15.40
C LEU A 273 12.78 11.90 -16.07
N ALA A 274 12.43 10.80 -15.42
CA ALA A 274 12.72 9.44 -15.87
C ALA A 274 14.17 9.29 -16.35
N ARG A 275 15.15 9.84 -15.60
CA ARG A 275 16.56 9.68 -15.94
C ARG A 275 16.92 8.21 -15.91
N ARG A 276 17.69 7.77 -16.92
CA ARG A 276 18.07 6.36 -17.08
C ARG A 276 18.73 5.78 -15.83
N GLY A 277 18.46 4.51 -15.57
CA GLY A 277 18.96 3.77 -14.41
C GLY A 277 18.05 3.87 -13.19
N LEU A 278 18.65 3.97 -12.00
CA LEU A 278 17.96 3.92 -10.71
C LEU A 278 16.78 4.90 -10.56
N PRO A 279 16.84 6.17 -11.02
CA PRO A 279 15.71 7.08 -10.95
C PRO A 279 14.47 6.57 -11.70
N SER A 280 14.66 5.95 -12.89
CA SER A 280 13.57 5.34 -13.66
C SER A 280 13.00 4.11 -12.97
N VAL A 281 13.80 3.31 -12.26
CA VAL A 281 13.31 2.17 -11.47
C VAL A 281 12.39 2.65 -10.35
N VAL A 282 12.79 3.70 -9.64
CA VAL A 282 11.99 4.30 -8.56
C VAL A 282 10.70 4.90 -9.10
N LEU A 283 10.75 5.60 -10.24
CA LEU A 283 9.57 6.16 -10.89
C LEU A 283 8.61 5.07 -11.37
N LEU A 284 9.13 4.04 -12.05
CA LEU A 284 8.33 2.92 -12.56
C LEU A 284 7.56 2.22 -11.45
N ARG A 285 8.20 2.02 -10.28
CA ARG A 285 7.54 1.43 -9.11
C ARG A 285 6.32 2.24 -8.69
N GLY A 286 6.48 3.54 -8.55
CA GLY A 286 5.37 4.43 -8.17
C GLY A 286 4.26 4.48 -9.23
N VAL A 287 4.63 4.64 -10.50
CA VAL A 287 3.66 4.68 -11.61
C VAL A 287 2.86 3.39 -11.69
N ALA A 288 3.50 2.23 -11.58
CA ALA A 288 2.84 0.93 -11.62
C ALA A 288 1.86 0.77 -10.43
N ALA A 289 2.36 0.95 -9.20
CA ALA A 289 1.54 0.80 -8.01
C ALA A 289 0.39 1.81 -7.98
N GLY A 290 0.68 3.09 -8.19
CA GLY A 290 -0.33 4.14 -8.08
C GLY A 290 -1.43 4.04 -9.12
N SER A 291 -1.10 3.78 -10.40
CA SER A 291 -2.12 3.64 -11.45
C SER A 291 -3.01 2.43 -11.23
N PHE A 292 -2.43 1.30 -10.81
CA PHE A 292 -3.18 0.07 -10.56
C PHE A 292 -4.06 0.19 -9.32
N ILE A 293 -3.51 0.58 -8.17
CA ILE A 293 -4.25 0.69 -6.90
C ILE A 293 -5.34 1.76 -6.97
N ALA A 294 -5.08 2.90 -7.62
CA ALA A 294 -6.11 3.92 -7.83
C ALA A 294 -7.29 3.37 -8.65
N ALA A 295 -7.02 2.66 -9.75
CA ALA A 295 -8.06 2.03 -10.55
C ALA A 295 -8.77 0.90 -9.78
N GLU A 296 -8.00 0.00 -9.14
CA GLU A 296 -8.54 -1.14 -8.37
C GLU A 296 -9.52 -0.70 -7.28
N SER A 297 -9.25 0.42 -6.60
CA SER A 297 -10.10 0.94 -5.55
C SER A 297 -11.53 1.24 -6.02
N PHE A 298 -11.72 1.58 -7.30
CA PHE A 298 -13.03 1.89 -7.87
C PHE A 298 -13.74 0.68 -8.50
N VAL A 299 -13.05 -0.45 -8.72
CA VAL A 299 -13.66 -1.65 -9.35
C VAL A 299 -14.84 -2.20 -8.53
N PRO A 300 -14.71 -2.45 -7.21
CA PRO A 300 -15.86 -2.94 -6.42
C PRO A 300 -17.02 -1.94 -6.39
N LEU A 301 -16.73 -0.65 -6.27
CA LEU A 301 -17.76 0.40 -6.30
C LEU A 301 -18.53 0.37 -7.63
N MET A 302 -17.82 0.28 -8.76
CA MET A 302 -18.41 0.20 -10.08
C MET A 302 -19.30 -1.04 -10.24
N LEU A 303 -18.82 -2.22 -9.83
CA LEU A 303 -19.58 -3.47 -9.94
C LEU A 303 -20.84 -3.46 -9.08
N VAL A 304 -20.75 -2.96 -7.85
CA VAL A 304 -21.90 -2.93 -6.93
C VAL A 304 -22.91 -1.85 -7.33
N THR A 305 -22.47 -0.66 -7.78
CA THR A 305 -23.38 0.47 -8.08
C THR A 305 -23.94 0.44 -9.49
N GLN A 306 -23.17 -0.02 -10.48
CA GLN A 306 -23.57 0.03 -11.90
C GLN A 306 -24.14 -1.31 -12.40
N ARG A 307 -23.66 -2.42 -11.84
CA ARG A 307 -24.07 -3.77 -12.27
C ARG A 307 -24.91 -4.52 -11.21
N GLY A 308 -25.14 -3.91 -10.04
CA GLY A 308 -25.95 -4.48 -8.97
C GLY A 308 -25.39 -5.79 -8.37
N LEU A 309 -24.08 -6.03 -8.50
CA LEU A 309 -23.47 -7.23 -7.94
C LEU A 309 -23.50 -7.20 -6.40
N SER A 310 -23.64 -8.38 -5.80
CA SER A 310 -23.42 -8.50 -4.36
C SER A 310 -21.94 -8.26 -4.00
N PRO A 311 -21.64 -7.85 -2.77
CA PRO A 311 -20.26 -7.69 -2.29
C PRO A 311 -19.42 -8.95 -2.48
N THR A 312 -19.99 -10.13 -2.28
CA THR A 312 -19.33 -11.42 -2.49
C THR A 312 -18.92 -11.61 -3.96
N MET A 313 -19.83 -11.33 -4.90
CA MET A 313 -19.54 -11.46 -6.33
C MET A 313 -18.53 -10.43 -6.81
N ALA A 314 -18.57 -9.19 -6.29
CA ALA A 314 -17.56 -8.18 -6.57
C ALA A 314 -16.18 -8.61 -6.05
N GLY A 315 -16.10 -9.20 -4.85
CA GLY A 315 -14.87 -9.76 -4.29
C GLY A 315 -14.36 -10.95 -5.10
N PHE A 316 -15.23 -11.85 -5.52
CA PHE A 316 -14.87 -12.99 -6.37
C PHE A 316 -14.27 -12.55 -7.71
N SER A 317 -14.78 -11.47 -8.31
CA SER A 317 -14.25 -10.91 -9.55
C SER A 317 -12.79 -10.45 -9.44
N LEU A 318 -12.33 -10.09 -8.24
CA LEU A 318 -10.94 -9.68 -7.98
C LEU A 318 -10.04 -10.82 -7.53
N ALA A 319 -10.59 -11.91 -6.97
CA ALA A 319 -9.82 -12.99 -6.36
C ALA A 319 -8.87 -13.70 -7.35
N LEU A 320 -9.27 -13.84 -8.62
CA LEU A 320 -8.43 -14.40 -9.68
C LEU A 320 -7.13 -13.60 -9.89
N GLY A 321 -7.18 -12.29 -9.64
CA GLY A 321 -6.04 -11.39 -9.73
C GLY A 321 -4.88 -11.80 -8.83
N GLY A 322 -5.15 -12.29 -7.61
CA GLY A 322 -4.12 -12.75 -6.69
C GLY A 322 -3.30 -13.92 -7.24
N LEU A 323 -3.94 -14.88 -7.89
CA LEU A 323 -3.27 -16.02 -8.52
C LEU A 323 -2.38 -15.56 -9.70
N THR A 324 -2.90 -14.69 -10.55
CA THR A 324 -2.15 -14.22 -11.73
C THR A 324 -1.00 -13.30 -11.34
N TRP A 325 -1.16 -12.48 -10.28
CA TRP A 325 -0.05 -11.70 -9.70
C TRP A 325 1.06 -12.61 -9.20
N ALA A 326 0.73 -13.67 -8.46
CA ALA A 326 1.70 -14.65 -8.00
C ALA A 326 2.39 -15.35 -9.20
N GLY A 327 1.63 -15.68 -10.27
CA GLY A 327 2.15 -16.22 -11.51
C GLY A 327 3.16 -15.29 -12.20
N GLY A 328 2.84 -14.00 -12.32
CA GLY A 328 3.75 -12.99 -12.87
C GLY A 328 5.03 -12.84 -12.04
N SER A 329 4.89 -12.83 -10.71
CA SER A 329 6.02 -12.79 -9.78
C SER A 329 6.90 -14.04 -9.89
N TRP A 330 6.31 -15.21 -10.10
CA TRP A 330 7.04 -16.44 -10.32
C TRP A 330 7.78 -16.43 -11.66
N VAL A 331 7.16 -16.00 -12.75
CA VAL A 331 7.79 -15.89 -14.08
C VAL A 331 9.03 -15.02 -14.01
N GLN A 332 8.93 -13.81 -13.42
CA GLN A 332 10.06 -12.88 -13.33
C GLN A 332 11.20 -13.37 -12.41
N SER A 333 10.91 -14.27 -11.46
CA SER A 333 11.91 -14.82 -10.53
C SER A 333 12.80 -15.89 -11.14
N GLN A 334 12.41 -16.45 -12.29
CA GLN A 334 13.18 -17.51 -12.94
C GLN A 334 14.49 -16.96 -13.54
N GLY A 335 15.57 -17.71 -13.38
CA GLY A 335 16.88 -17.34 -13.96
C GLY A 335 16.87 -17.20 -15.48
N ARG A 336 16.01 -17.98 -16.17
CA ARG A 336 15.84 -17.93 -17.64
C ARG A 336 15.27 -16.58 -18.13
N THR A 337 14.49 -15.91 -17.31
CA THR A 337 13.86 -14.63 -17.67
C THR A 337 14.71 -13.41 -17.29
N ALA A 338 15.79 -13.61 -16.53
CA ALA A 338 16.68 -12.54 -16.09
C ALA A 338 17.22 -11.65 -17.23
N PRO A 339 17.61 -12.18 -18.42
CA PRO A 339 18.06 -11.37 -19.55
C PRO A 339 16.94 -10.51 -20.17
N TYR A 340 15.69 -10.91 -20.02
CA TYR A 340 14.53 -10.25 -20.63
C TYR A 340 13.75 -9.37 -19.64
N ARG A 341 14.29 -9.11 -18.44
CA ARG A 341 13.57 -8.43 -17.34
C ARG A 341 12.99 -7.09 -17.74
N GLU A 342 13.71 -6.26 -18.48
CA GLU A 342 13.18 -4.98 -18.97
C GLU A 342 11.99 -5.17 -19.91
N ARG A 343 12.09 -6.10 -20.86
CA ARG A 343 10.98 -6.41 -21.78
C ARG A 343 9.77 -6.92 -21.01
N LEU A 344 9.97 -7.74 -19.99
CA LEU A 344 8.88 -8.22 -19.12
C LEU A 344 8.21 -7.08 -18.35
N MET A 345 8.98 -6.07 -17.90
CA MET A 345 8.40 -4.90 -17.24
C MET A 345 7.61 -4.02 -18.22
N VAL A 346 8.10 -3.84 -19.46
CA VAL A 346 7.34 -3.14 -20.51
C VAL A 346 6.03 -3.87 -20.80
N ILE A 347 6.10 -5.19 -21.05
CA ILE A 347 4.91 -6.03 -21.27
C ILE A 347 3.97 -5.93 -20.07
N GLY A 348 4.50 -6.04 -18.85
CA GLY A 348 3.71 -5.94 -17.62
C GLY A 348 2.94 -4.62 -17.52
N MET A 349 3.59 -3.49 -17.81
CA MET A 349 2.91 -2.17 -17.81
C MET A 349 1.86 -2.03 -18.92
N VAL A 350 2.11 -2.62 -20.10
CA VAL A 350 1.11 -2.65 -21.19
C VAL A 350 -0.09 -3.49 -20.75
N LEU A 351 0.10 -4.66 -20.15
CA LEU A 351 -0.98 -5.50 -19.63
C LEU A 351 -1.80 -4.76 -18.56
N VAL A 352 -1.13 -4.03 -17.65
CA VAL A 352 -1.78 -3.18 -16.64
C VAL A 352 -2.63 -2.10 -17.31
N ALA A 353 -2.07 -1.39 -18.30
CA ALA A 353 -2.76 -0.33 -18.99
C ALA A 353 -3.99 -0.84 -19.76
N LEU A 354 -3.87 -1.98 -20.44
CA LEU A 354 -4.98 -2.62 -21.16
C LEU A 354 -6.08 -3.08 -20.20
N ALA A 355 -5.72 -3.66 -19.05
CA ALA A 355 -6.69 -4.08 -18.05
C ALA A 355 -7.47 -2.88 -17.48
N ILE A 356 -6.79 -1.79 -17.16
CA ILE A 356 -7.42 -0.57 -16.64
C ILE A 356 -8.29 0.07 -17.74
N ALA A 357 -7.82 0.15 -18.99
CA ALA A 357 -8.58 0.71 -20.09
C ALA A 357 -9.83 -0.11 -20.45
N ALA A 358 -9.77 -1.43 -20.25
CA ALA A 358 -10.90 -2.32 -20.51
C ALA A 358 -11.97 -2.28 -19.41
N ALA A 359 -11.62 -1.84 -18.18
CA ALA A 359 -12.54 -1.86 -17.05
C ALA A 359 -13.86 -1.09 -17.31
N PRO A 360 -13.88 0.11 -17.90
CA PRO A 360 -15.12 0.82 -18.21
C PRO A 360 -16.05 0.08 -19.21
N ALA A 361 -15.55 -0.89 -19.96
CA ALA A 361 -16.39 -1.64 -20.90
C ALA A 361 -17.54 -2.36 -20.19
N VAL A 362 -17.36 -2.74 -18.93
CA VAL A 362 -18.42 -3.37 -18.12
C VAL A 362 -19.60 -2.43 -17.85
N LEU A 363 -19.46 -1.11 -18.05
CA LEU A 363 -20.57 -0.16 -17.95
C LEU A 363 -21.60 -0.32 -19.09
N ILE A 364 -21.22 -0.99 -20.16
CA ILE A 364 -22.11 -1.35 -21.27
C ILE A 364 -22.87 -2.62 -20.88
N GLU A 365 -24.20 -2.56 -20.81
CA GLU A 365 -25.03 -3.67 -20.31
C GLU A 365 -24.83 -4.99 -21.06
N SER A 366 -24.55 -4.95 -22.36
CA SER A 366 -24.29 -6.13 -23.20
C SER A 366 -22.96 -6.82 -22.89
N VAL A 367 -22.04 -6.16 -22.18
CA VAL A 367 -20.73 -6.72 -21.82
C VAL A 367 -20.88 -7.56 -20.56
N PRO A 368 -20.55 -8.87 -20.59
CA PRO A 368 -20.64 -9.71 -19.41
C PRO A 368 -19.64 -9.30 -18.32
N VAL A 369 -20.05 -9.39 -17.05
CA VAL A 369 -19.22 -8.98 -15.89
C VAL A 369 -17.92 -9.77 -15.78
N TRP A 370 -17.91 -11.04 -16.16
CA TRP A 370 -16.70 -11.87 -16.13
C TRP A 370 -15.55 -11.34 -17.00
N THR A 371 -15.85 -10.51 -18.02
CA THR A 371 -14.82 -9.87 -18.86
C THR A 371 -13.92 -8.93 -18.04
N LEU A 372 -14.50 -8.25 -17.04
CA LEU A 372 -13.71 -7.44 -16.09
C LEU A 372 -12.80 -8.32 -15.23
N ALA A 373 -13.30 -9.43 -14.70
CA ALA A 373 -12.49 -10.35 -13.91
C ALA A 373 -11.28 -10.88 -14.71
N LEU A 374 -11.50 -11.21 -15.99
CA LEU A 374 -10.42 -11.64 -16.87
C LEU A 374 -9.43 -10.51 -17.17
N ALA A 375 -9.93 -9.31 -17.51
CA ALA A 375 -9.08 -8.14 -17.73
C ALA A 375 -8.24 -7.82 -16.49
N TRP A 376 -8.86 -7.87 -15.30
CA TRP A 376 -8.16 -7.62 -14.03
C TRP A 376 -7.10 -8.68 -13.73
N ALA A 377 -7.39 -9.95 -14.00
CA ALA A 377 -6.41 -11.02 -13.89
C ALA A 377 -5.18 -10.79 -14.80
N VAL A 378 -5.39 -10.30 -16.03
CA VAL A 378 -4.31 -9.92 -16.96
C VAL A 378 -3.49 -8.74 -16.40
N GLY A 379 -4.16 -7.72 -15.84
CA GLY A 379 -3.50 -6.59 -15.18
C GLY A 379 -2.66 -7.02 -13.98
N CYS A 380 -3.19 -7.90 -13.13
CA CYS A 380 -2.49 -8.46 -11.98
C CYS A 380 -1.27 -9.29 -12.39
N LEU A 381 -1.35 -10.07 -13.48
CA LEU A 381 -0.19 -10.73 -14.06
C LEU A 381 0.91 -9.71 -14.42
N GLY A 382 0.51 -8.61 -15.07
CA GLY A 382 1.41 -7.50 -15.38
C GLY A 382 2.06 -6.89 -14.14
N MET A 383 1.29 -6.65 -13.09
CA MET A 383 1.82 -6.15 -11.81
C MET A 383 2.83 -7.12 -11.19
N GLY A 384 2.57 -8.43 -11.23
CA GLY A 384 3.51 -9.45 -10.78
C GLY A 384 4.85 -9.40 -11.51
N LEU A 385 4.84 -9.15 -12.81
CA LEU A 385 6.06 -8.99 -13.62
C LEU A 385 6.85 -7.73 -13.23
N VAL A 386 6.18 -6.61 -12.93
CA VAL A 386 6.82 -5.31 -12.69
C VAL A 386 7.34 -5.18 -11.26
N ILE A 387 6.48 -5.44 -10.26
CA ILE A 387 6.78 -5.12 -8.86
C ILE A 387 7.98 -5.88 -8.32
N GLY A 388 8.07 -7.19 -8.58
CA GLY A 388 9.23 -7.99 -8.20
C GLY A 388 10.51 -7.56 -8.92
N SER A 389 10.39 -7.29 -10.22
CA SER A 389 11.52 -6.89 -11.07
C SER A 389 12.13 -5.54 -10.66
N THR A 390 11.31 -4.55 -10.27
CA THR A 390 11.80 -3.25 -9.81
C THR A 390 12.65 -3.38 -8.54
N SER A 391 12.24 -4.23 -7.60
CA SER A 391 13.01 -4.49 -6.37
C SER A 391 14.36 -5.14 -6.65
N VAL A 392 14.40 -6.13 -7.54
CA VAL A 392 15.65 -6.81 -7.93
C VAL A 392 16.58 -5.85 -8.68
N LEU A 393 16.04 -5.06 -9.62
CA LEU A 393 16.84 -4.13 -10.42
C LEU A 393 17.39 -2.98 -9.57
N LEU A 394 16.61 -2.48 -8.61
CA LEU A 394 17.07 -1.47 -7.67
C LEU A 394 18.29 -1.95 -6.90
N LEU A 395 18.25 -3.17 -6.33
CA LEU A 395 19.38 -3.74 -5.60
C LEU A 395 20.62 -3.94 -6.51
N LYS A 396 20.40 -4.36 -7.77
CA LYS A 396 21.48 -4.51 -8.75
C LYS A 396 22.15 -3.20 -9.12
N LEU A 397 21.39 -2.11 -9.19
CA LEU A 397 21.90 -0.78 -9.57
C LEU A 397 22.36 0.05 -8.37
N SER A 398 22.16 -0.42 -7.15
CA SER A 398 22.53 0.30 -5.93
C SER A 398 23.90 -0.12 -5.42
N ALA A 399 24.74 0.84 -5.03
CA ALA A 399 25.92 0.54 -4.24
C ALA A 399 25.51 -0.08 -2.89
N PRO A 400 26.28 -1.03 -2.32
CA PRO A 400 25.94 -1.70 -1.05
C PRO A 400 25.61 -0.74 0.11
N ARG A 401 26.30 0.41 0.18
CA ARG A 401 26.08 1.45 1.19
C ARG A 401 24.79 2.24 1.00
N GLU A 402 24.23 2.28 -0.21
CA GLU A 402 23.06 3.06 -0.59
C GLU A 402 21.80 2.19 -0.76
N ALA A 403 21.94 0.86 -0.76
CA ALA A 403 20.85 -0.06 -1.01
C ALA A 403 19.65 0.15 -0.08
N GLY A 404 19.90 0.45 1.20
CA GLY A 404 18.83 0.76 2.17
C GLY A 404 18.09 2.06 1.85
N ALA A 405 18.82 3.14 1.52
CA ALA A 405 18.22 4.42 1.16
C ALA A 405 17.42 4.33 -0.15
N ASN A 406 17.95 3.59 -1.13
CA ASN A 406 17.27 3.38 -2.41
C ASN A 406 16.03 2.49 -2.26
N SER A 407 16.06 1.47 -1.39
CA SER A 407 14.88 0.66 -1.06
C SER A 407 13.80 1.49 -0.36
N ALA A 408 14.19 2.41 0.52
CA ALA A 408 13.25 3.36 1.12
C ALA A 408 12.64 4.30 0.07
N ALA A 409 13.45 4.81 -0.88
CA ALA A 409 12.96 5.65 -1.97
C ALA A 409 11.94 4.91 -2.85
N LEU A 410 12.14 3.60 -3.09
CA LEU A 410 11.19 2.75 -3.83
C LEU A 410 9.83 2.69 -3.14
N GLN A 411 9.82 2.44 -1.81
CA GLN A 411 8.59 2.37 -1.02
C GLN A 411 7.90 3.74 -0.89
N ILE A 412 8.68 4.81 -0.78
CA ILE A 412 8.15 6.18 -0.77
C ILE A 412 7.52 6.52 -2.12
N SER A 413 8.13 6.13 -3.23
CA SER A 413 7.57 6.33 -4.57
C SER A 413 6.24 5.60 -4.74
N ASP A 414 6.17 4.35 -4.27
CA ASP A 414 4.96 3.54 -4.24
C ASP A 414 3.83 4.25 -3.47
N ALA A 415 4.07 4.56 -2.20
CA ALA A 415 3.08 5.21 -1.34
C ALA A 415 2.66 6.61 -1.85
N LEU A 416 3.62 7.39 -2.36
CA LEU A 416 3.37 8.73 -2.88
C LEU A 416 2.51 8.70 -4.14
N ALA A 417 2.78 7.79 -5.07
CA ALA A 417 1.99 7.65 -6.28
C ALA A 417 0.56 7.20 -5.96
N ASN A 418 0.39 6.29 -4.99
CA ASN A 418 -0.94 5.89 -4.49
C ASN A 418 -1.71 7.12 -3.95
N VAL A 419 -1.06 7.96 -3.13
CA VAL A 419 -1.69 9.18 -2.60
C VAL A 419 -2.12 10.13 -3.71
N VAL A 420 -1.20 10.45 -4.64
CA VAL A 420 -1.45 11.44 -5.69
C VAL A 420 -2.50 10.96 -6.68
N LEU A 421 -2.40 9.70 -7.13
CA LEU A 421 -3.32 9.18 -8.15
C LEU A 421 -4.70 8.84 -7.59
N LEU A 422 -4.80 8.36 -6.34
CA LEU A 422 -6.10 8.23 -5.67
C LEU A 422 -6.75 9.60 -5.43
N ALA A 423 -5.97 10.60 -5.03
CA ALA A 423 -6.50 11.96 -4.86
C ALA A 423 -7.03 12.53 -6.18
N ALA A 424 -6.25 12.38 -7.26
CA ALA A 424 -6.66 12.85 -8.59
C ALA A 424 -7.89 12.08 -9.12
N GLY A 425 -7.90 10.76 -8.98
CA GLY A 425 -9.03 9.91 -9.37
C GLY A 425 -10.29 10.23 -8.56
N GLY A 426 -10.16 10.42 -7.26
CA GLY A 426 -11.28 10.80 -6.39
C GLY A 426 -11.84 12.18 -6.68
N ALA A 427 -10.97 13.16 -6.94
CA ALA A 427 -11.38 14.51 -7.35
C ALA A 427 -12.13 14.49 -8.70
N ALA A 428 -11.61 13.74 -9.68
CA ALA A 428 -12.25 13.58 -10.98
C ALA A 428 -13.61 12.86 -10.87
N PHE A 429 -13.70 11.83 -10.05
CA PHE A 429 -14.92 11.11 -9.74
C PHE A 429 -15.98 12.01 -9.11
N ALA A 430 -15.60 12.79 -8.08
CA ALA A 430 -16.51 13.71 -7.39
C ALA A 430 -16.99 14.84 -8.33
N ALA A 431 -16.10 15.40 -9.15
CA ALA A 431 -16.40 16.48 -10.07
C ALA A 431 -17.46 16.11 -11.14
N LEU A 432 -17.56 14.83 -11.51
CA LEU A 432 -18.56 14.32 -12.44
C LEU A 432 -19.78 13.68 -11.77
N GLY A 433 -20.07 14.06 -10.52
CA GLY A 433 -21.26 13.62 -9.82
C GLY A 433 -21.19 12.19 -9.28
N GLY A 434 -19.99 11.61 -9.20
CA GLY A 434 -19.80 10.27 -8.61
C GLY A 434 -20.24 10.16 -7.14
N GLY A 435 -20.38 11.31 -6.43
CA GLY A 435 -20.90 11.38 -5.06
C GLY A 435 -22.42 11.59 -4.92
N ALA A 436 -23.13 11.80 -6.03
CA ALA A 436 -24.56 12.17 -6.03
C ALA A 436 -25.51 10.99 -5.75
N VAL A 437 -25.00 9.80 -5.44
CA VAL A 437 -25.80 8.58 -5.18
C VAL A 437 -26.76 8.73 -3.98
N GLY A 438 -26.48 9.68 -3.05
CA GLY A 438 -27.34 9.95 -1.89
C GLY A 438 -28.42 11.03 -2.10
N ALA A 439 -28.22 11.98 -3.03
CA ALA A 439 -29.12 13.12 -3.21
C ALA A 439 -30.34 12.79 -4.09
N ALA A 440 -30.30 11.75 -4.90
CA ALA A 440 -31.38 11.39 -5.82
C ALA A 440 -32.57 10.69 -5.14
N HIS A 441 -32.45 10.23 -3.90
CA HIS A 441 -33.57 9.62 -3.15
C HIS A 441 -34.61 10.62 -2.66
N ALA A 442 -34.35 11.94 -2.80
CA ALA A 442 -35.25 12.99 -2.29
C ALA A 442 -36.21 13.56 -3.38
N VAL A 443 -36.08 13.19 -4.67
CA VAL A 443 -36.80 13.95 -5.71
C VAL A 443 -37.80 13.15 -6.54
N THR A 444 -37.81 11.82 -6.60
CA THR A 444 -38.91 11.12 -7.33
C THR A 444 -39.17 9.70 -6.82
N ALA A 445 -40.28 9.52 -6.16
CA ALA A 445 -40.99 8.24 -6.09
C ALA A 445 -41.48 7.92 -7.52
N GLY A 446 -40.67 7.23 -8.31
CA GLY A 446 -41.12 6.77 -9.63
C GLY A 446 -40.09 6.72 -10.77
N GLY A 447 -38.79 6.54 -10.51
CA GLY A 447 -37.85 6.41 -11.61
C GLY A 447 -36.53 5.80 -11.15
N ALA A 448 -36.00 4.87 -11.94
CA ALA A 448 -34.78 4.08 -11.79
C ALA A 448 -33.67 4.71 -10.94
N GLY A 449 -33.17 3.93 -10.00
CA GLY A 449 -32.22 4.29 -8.94
C GLY A 449 -31.10 5.24 -9.35
N GLY A 450 -30.78 6.18 -8.45
CA GLY A 450 -29.69 7.15 -8.59
C GLY A 450 -28.33 6.49 -8.71
N ALA A 451 -28.01 5.98 -9.89
CA ALA A 451 -26.72 5.45 -10.25
C ALA A 451 -25.77 6.63 -10.48
N SER A 452 -24.59 6.61 -9.84
CA SER A 452 -23.47 7.49 -10.23
C SER A 452 -23.30 7.45 -11.76
N HIS A 453 -23.14 8.61 -12.37
CA HIS A 453 -23.09 8.69 -13.84
C HIS A 453 -21.95 7.77 -14.36
N PRO A 454 -22.19 6.88 -15.36
CA PRO A 454 -21.13 5.97 -15.87
C PRO A 454 -19.85 6.71 -16.29
N ALA A 455 -19.98 7.94 -16.81
CA ALA A 455 -18.85 8.79 -17.14
C ALA A 455 -17.90 9.08 -15.96
N ALA A 456 -18.40 9.11 -14.72
CA ALA A 456 -17.55 9.34 -13.55
C ALA A 456 -16.52 8.22 -13.35
N PHE A 457 -16.87 6.98 -13.70
CA PHE A 457 -15.91 5.87 -13.67
C PHE A 457 -14.91 5.95 -14.83
N ALA A 458 -15.36 6.25 -16.06
CA ALA A 458 -14.47 6.35 -17.21
C ALA A 458 -13.36 7.40 -17.01
N VAL A 459 -13.68 8.53 -16.37
CA VAL A 459 -12.71 9.60 -16.05
C VAL A 459 -11.70 9.16 -14.97
N VAL A 460 -11.97 8.15 -14.17
CA VAL A 460 -10.97 7.56 -13.28
C VAL A 460 -10.09 6.57 -14.06
N PHE A 461 -10.68 5.62 -14.76
CA PHE A 461 -9.93 4.53 -15.39
C PHE A 461 -9.07 4.99 -16.57
N LEU A 462 -9.57 5.85 -17.46
CA LEU A 462 -8.83 6.24 -18.67
C LEU A 462 -7.52 7.01 -18.36
N PRO A 463 -7.49 8.02 -17.49
CA PRO A 463 -6.22 8.65 -17.10
C PRO A 463 -5.27 7.67 -16.41
N MET A 464 -5.77 6.74 -15.57
CA MET A 464 -4.90 5.73 -14.93
C MET A 464 -4.29 4.78 -15.96
N ALA A 465 -5.04 4.42 -17.02
CA ALA A 465 -4.51 3.65 -18.14
C ALA A 465 -3.40 4.44 -18.88
N CYS A 466 -3.59 5.74 -19.12
CA CYS A 466 -2.55 6.59 -19.71
C CYS A 466 -1.29 6.67 -18.83
N VAL A 467 -1.46 6.79 -17.51
CA VAL A 467 -0.34 6.78 -16.55
C VAL A 467 0.38 5.42 -16.59
N ALA A 468 -0.34 4.30 -16.67
CA ALA A 468 0.25 2.98 -16.81
C ALA A 468 1.02 2.83 -18.15
N LEU A 469 0.50 3.36 -19.26
CA LEU A 469 1.21 3.40 -20.55
C LEU A 469 2.49 4.27 -20.46
N ALA A 470 2.44 5.41 -19.78
CA ALA A 470 3.64 6.18 -19.50
C ALA A 470 4.66 5.36 -18.70
N GLY A 471 4.20 4.49 -17.79
CA GLY A 471 5.05 3.50 -17.11
C GLY A 471 5.73 2.53 -18.06
N ALA A 472 5.06 2.07 -19.13
CA ALA A 472 5.67 1.23 -20.15
C ALA A 472 6.84 1.96 -20.86
N TRP A 473 6.68 3.25 -21.13
CA TRP A 473 7.76 4.08 -21.65
C TRP A 473 8.91 4.25 -20.63
N VAL A 474 8.62 4.48 -19.35
CA VAL A 474 9.63 4.55 -18.28
C VAL A 474 10.41 3.23 -18.20
N ALA A 475 9.75 2.08 -18.39
CA ALA A 475 10.37 0.76 -18.38
C ALA A 475 11.42 0.55 -19.49
N THR A 476 11.43 1.37 -20.54
CA THR A 476 12.49 1.37 -21.56
C THR A 476 13.75 2.15 -21.17
N ARG A 477 13.76 2.76 -19.97
CA ARG A 477 14.84 3.63 -19.48
C ARG A 477 15.56 3.09 -18.25
N LEU A 478 15.41 1.80 -17.96
CA LEU A 478 15.93 1.19 -16.72
C LEU A 478 17.43 0.92 -16.77
N GLU A 479 18.00 0.68 -17.95
CA GLU A 479 19.45 0.55 -18.08
C GLU A 479 20.14 1.92 -18.07
N PRO A 480 21.32 2.02 -17.43
CA PRO A 480 22.18 3.19 -17.58
C PRO A 480 22.44 3.49 -19.05
N ALA A 481 22.59 4.77 -19.41
CA ALA A 481 23.05 5.12 -20.75
C ALA A 481 24.39 4.40 -20.99
N LYS A 482 24.47 3.63 -22.08
CA LYS A 482 25.75 3.09 -22.53
C LYS A 482 26.59 4.30 -22.87
N GLY A 483 27.63 4.56 -22.04
CA GLY A 483 28.63 5.60 -22.28
C GLY A 483 29.44 5.31 -23.52
#